data_94ddf8a5491c10419bfce2be1b4874c3
#
_entry.id   94ddf8a5491c10419bfce2be1b4874c3
#
_cell.length_a   1.000
_cell.length_b   1.000
_cell.length_c   1.000
_cell.angle_alpha   90.00
_cell.angle_beta   90.00
_cell.angle_gamma   90.00
#
_symmetry.space_group_name_H-M   'P 1'
#
loop_
_entity.id
_entity.type
_entity.pdbx_description
1 polymer ?
#
loop_
_entity_poly.entity_id
_entity_poly.type
_entity_poly.pdbx_seq_one_letter_code
_entity_poly.pdbx_strand_id
1 'polypeptide(L)'
;MIILSGKNTCSSSELAIFEARTIFSKTNQFFQIGENTGGCYAYGNVWCYQLNNSGIALHLPSIIIPFSEKCPEGLGMIPDYWATNDDILKAVVNITCDEELSEKLKDMNNNL
;
A
#
# COMPACT_ATOMS: atom_id res chain seq x y z
N MET A 1 -14.60 0.57 4.94
CA MET A 1 -13.73 0.22 3.81
C MET A 1 -12.48 -0.43 4.35
N ILE A 2 -12.11 -1.58 3.80
CA ILE A 2 -10.85 -2.26 4.13
C ILE A 2 -9.93 -2.14 2.92
N ILE A 3 -8.68 -1.77 3.14
CA ILE A 3 -7.64 -1.73 2.11
C ILE A 3 -6.53 -2.72 2.51
N LEU A 4 -6.12 -3.54 1.56
CA LEU A 4 -4.98 -4.44 1.73
C LEU A 4 -3.73 -3.78 1.17
N SER A 5 -2.64 -3.81 1.92
CA SER A 5 -1.37 -3.22 1.52
C SER A 5 -0.19 -4.16 1.74
N GLY A 6 0.88 -3.93 1.01
CA GLY A 6 2.13 -4.67 1.14
C GLY A 6 3.29 -3.90 0.52
N LYS A 7 4.48 -4.46 0.55
CA LYS A 7 5.73 -3.85 0.08
C LYS A 7 5.68 -3.33 -1.36
N ASN A 8 4.84 -3.94 -2.19
CA ASN A 8 4.67 -3.54 -3.59
C ASN A 8 3.61 -2.45 -3.79
N THR A 9 2.94 -2.03 -2.72
CA THR A 9 2.02 -0.88 -2.74
C THR A 9 2.86 0.39 -2.70
N CYS A 10 3.02 1.05 -3.84
CA CYS A 10 3.92 2.20 -4.00
C CYS A 10 3.26 3.36 -4.73
N SER A 11 3.81 4.57 -4.57
CA SER A 11 3.50 5.77 -5.37
C SER A 11 2.01 6.11 -5.36
N SER A 12 1.35 6.09 -6.52
CA SER A 12 -0.09 6.42 -6.65
C SER A 12 -1.01 5.56 -5.77
N SER A 13 -0.62 4.32 -5.48
CA SER A 13 -1.36 3.46 -4.57
C SER A 13 -1.27 3.96 -3.12
N GLU A 14 -0.11 4.51 -2.73
CA GLU A 14 0.07 5.14 -1.41
C GLU A 14 -0.73 6.43 -1.31
N LEU A 15 -0.77 7.23 -2.39
CA LEU A 15 -1.62 8.41 -2.46
C LEU A 15 -3.09 8.04 -2.27
N ALA A 16 -3.57 7.00 -2.96
CA ALA A 16 -4.95 6.56 -2.84
C ALA A 16 -5.30 6.10 -1.40
N ILE A 17 -4.38 5.40 -0.74
CA ILE A 17 -4.54 5.02 0.68
C ILE A 17 -4.60 6.27 1.56
N PHE A 18 -3.72 7.24 1.33
CA PHE A 18 -3.67 8.48 2.10
C PHE A 18 -4.97 9.29 1.95
N GLU A 19 -5.46 9.45 0.73
CA GLU A 19 -6.71 10.14 0.45
C GLU A 19 -7.90 9.43 1.06
N ALA A 20 -7.99 8.10 0.88
CA ALA A 20 -9.04 7.30 1.49
C ALA A 20 -9.03 7.42 3.02
N ARG A 21 -7.86 7.30 3.65
CA ARG A 21 -7.70 7.48 5.10
C ARG A 21 -8.16 8.88 5.54
N THR A 22 -7.86 9.91 4.75
CA THR A 22 -8.27 11.29 5.04
C THR A 22 -9.79 11.48 4.94
N ILE A 23 -10.41 10.93 3.88
CA ILE A 23 -11.85 11.02 3.65
C ILE A 23 -12.64 10.30 4.76
N PHE A 24 -12.21 9.09 5.12
CA PHE A 24 -12.93 8.24 6.07
C PHE A 24 -12.48 8.40 7.52
N SER A 25 -11.49 9.25 7.82
CA SER A 25 -10.95 9.46 9.16
C SER A 25 -12.01 9.88 10.19
N LYS A 26 -13.02 10.63 9.74
CA LYS A 26 -14.09 11.16 10.61
C LYS A 26 -15.17 10.12 10.93
N THR A 27 -15.23 9.02 10.21
CA THR A 27 -16.32 8.02 10.30
C THR A 27 -15.87 6.70 10.90
N ASN A 28 -14.58 6.54 11.20
CA ASN A 28 -13.97 5.27 11.61
C ASN A 28 -14.28 4.10 10.64
N GLN A 29 -14.52 4.43 9.36
CA GLN A 29 -14.91 3.44 8.35
C GLN A 29 -13.75 3.03 7.44
N PHE A 30 -12.52 3.35 7.82
CA PHE A 30 -11.31 2.99 7.09
C PHE A 30 -10.43 2.09 7.95
N PHE A 31 -9.94 1.02 7.35
CA PHE A 31 -9.02 0.09 8.00
C PHE A 31 -8.02 -0.46 6.97
N GLN A 32 -6.74 -0.32 7.26
CA GLN A 32 -5.65 -0.83 6.42
C GLN A 32 -5.05 -2.08 7.06
N ILE A 33 -4.99 -3.17 6.31
CA ILE A 33 -4.46 -4.47 6.76
C ILE A 33 -3.32 -4.86 5.85
N GLY A 34 -2.29 -5.48 6.38
CA GLY A 34 -1.20 -6.06 5.64
C GLY A 34 0.18 -5.64 6.13
N GLU A 35 1.13 -5.57 5.24
CA GLU A 35 2.47 -5.07 5.54
C GLU A 35 2.55 -3.55 5.26
N ASN A 36 3.64 -2.93 5.71
CA ASN A 36 3.96 -1.56 5.32
C ASN A 36 3.97 -1.44 3.80
N THR A 37 3.54 -0.29 3.30
CA THR A 37 3.71 0.04 1.87
C THR A 37 5.18 0.23 1.52
N GLY A 38 5.50 0.38 0.24
CA GLY A 38 6.87 0.46 -0.23
C GLY A 38 7.62 1.75 0.14
N GLY A 39 6.89 2.82 0.49
CA GLY A 39 7.51 4.09 0.84
C GLY A 39 8.14 4.81 -0.34
N CYS A 40 7.46 4.85 -1.49
CA CYS A 40 7.89 5.52 -2.71
C CYS A 40 6.97 6.69 -3.05
N TYR A 41 6.65 7.53 -2.05
CA TYR A 41 5.63 8.55 -2.19
C TYR A 41 6.19 9.97 -2.30
N ALA A 42 7.32 10.24 -1.66
CA ALA A 42 7.85 11.60 -1.54
C ALA A 42 8.36 12.19 -2.86
N TYR A 43 8.72 11.34 -3.82
CA TYR A 43 9.30 11.76 -5.09
C TYR A 43 8.52 11.17 -6.26
N GLY A 44 7.97 12.05 -7.11
CA GLY A 44 7.10 11.65 -8.22
C GLY A 44 7.53 12.18 -9.58
N ASN A 45 6.77 11.80 -10.62
CA ASN A 45 7.00 12.21 -12.01
C ASN A 45 8.44 12.00 -12.45
N VAL A 46 8.87 10.76 -12.49
CA VAL A 46 10.25 10.39 -12.84
C VAL A 46 10.49 10.58 -14.35
N TRP A 47 11.44 11.43 -14.68
CA TRP A 47 11.94 11.62 -16.05
C TRP A 47 13.16 10.76 -16.28
N CYS A 48 13.22 10.14 -17.46
CA CYS A 48 14.39 9.40 -17.89
C CYS A 48 15.27 10.31 -18.77
N TYR A 49 16.49 10.54 -18.31
CA TYR A 49 17.52 11.28 -19.04
C TYR A 49 18.61 10.33 -19.49
N GLN A 50 18.93 10.32 -20.76
CA GLN A 50 20.06 9.56 -21.27
C GLN A 50 21.27 10.46 -21.43
N LEU A 51 22.40 10.09 -20.82
CA LEU A 51 23.65 10.81 -20.96
C LEU A 51 24.26 10.59 -22.37
N ASN A 52 24.51 11.67 -23.08
CA ASN A 52 24.89 11.62 -24.50
C ASN A 52 26.15 10.80 -24.79
N ASN A 53 27.13 10.81 -23.89
CA ASN A 53 28.44 10.17 -24.14
C ASN A 53 28.48 8.71 -23.65
N SER A 54 27.82 8.39 -22.56
CA SER A 54 27.89 7.05 -21.94
C SER A 54 26.67 6.19 -22.22
N GLY A 55 25.54 6.78 -22.67
CA GLY A 55 24.27 6.09 -22.81
C GLY A 55 23.60 5.70 -21.50
N ILE A 56 24.16 6.10 -20.36
CA ILE A 56 23.58 5.81 -19.05
C ILE A 56 22.25 6.55 -18.89
N ALA A 57 21.21 5.83 -18.52
CA ALA A 57 19.91 6.40 -18.20
C ALA A 57 19.88 6.87 -16.75
N LEU A 58 19.52 8.14 -16.54
CA LEU A 58 19.27 8.73 -15.23
C LEU A 58 17.77 8.89 -15.04
N HIS A 59 17.27 8.40 -13.94
CA HIS A 59 15.89 8.56 -13.54
C HIS A 59 15.81 9.63 -12.45
N LEU A 60 15.25 10.80 -12.79
CA LEU A 60 15.17 11.95 -11.90
C LEU A 60 13.72 12.31 -11.61
N PRO A 61 13.32 12.40 -10.34
CA PRO A 61 11.99 12.89 -9.99
C PRO A 61 11.90 14.38 -10.28
N SER A 62 10.76 14.82 -10.79
CA SER A 62 10.47 16.24 -11.07
C SER A 62 9.54 16.88 -10.04
N ILE A 63 8.91 16.08 -9.19
CA ILE A 63 8.01 16.54 -8.14
C ILE A 63 8.50 16.01 -6.80
N ILE A 64 8.52 16.88 -5.81
CA ILE A 64 8.67 16.52 -4.40
C ILE A 64 7.31 16.77 -3.75
N ILE A 65 6.74 15.73 -3.15
CA ILE A 65 5.50 15.83 -2.40
C ILE A 65 5.86 16.12 -0.94
N PRO A 66 5.65 17.35 -0.45
CA PRO A 66 6.00 17.68 0.91
C PRO A 66 5.04 16.96 1.85
N PHE A 67 5.57 16.25 2.72
CA PHE A 67 4.99 15.56 3.81
C PHE A 67 4.77 14.16 3.74
N SER A 68 5.49 13.57 4.36
CA SER A 68 5.07 12.32 4.66
C SER A 68 5.54 11.84 5.99
N GLU A 69 5.25 12.58 7.02
CA GLU A 69 5.34 12.06 8.38
C GLU A 69 4.52 10.77 8.52
N LYS A 70 3.44 10.65 7.71
CA LYS A 70 2.57 9.46 7.67
C LYS A 70 2.96 8.40 6.63
N CYS A 71 3.83 8.75 5.70
CA CYS A 71 4.39 7.83 4.69
C CYS A 71 5.86 8.17 4.46
N PRO A 72 6.75 7.85 5.43
CA PRO A 72 8.16 8.13 5.29
C PRO A 72 8.76 7.39 4.10
N GLU A 73 9.58 8.09 3.31
CA GLU A 73 10.28 7.49 2.18
C GLU A 73 11.11 6.28 2.64
N GLY A 74 10.96 5.17 1.95
CA GLY A 74 11.63 3.90 2.25
C GLY A 74 11.02 3.08 3.40
N LEU A 75 10.12 3.66 4.22
CA LEU A 75 9.41 2.94 5.29
C LEU A 75 7.96 2.66 4.94
N GLY A 76 7.34 3.55 4.15
CA GLY A 76 5.96 3.46 3.75
C GLY A 76 4.94 3.73 4.86
N MET A 77 3.68 3.53 4.53
CA MET A 77 2.59 3.64 5.48
C MET A 77 2.48 2.39 6.32
N ILE A 78 2.33 2.61 7.62
CA ILE A 78 2.09 1.52 8.58
C ILE A 78 0.60 1.18 8.56
N PRO A 79 0.22 -0.09 8.38
CA PRO A 79 -1.17 -0.51 8.43
C PRO A 79 -1.75 -0.43 9.86
N ASP A 80 -3.08 -0.39 9.96
CA ASP A 80 -3.77 -0.43 11.25
C ASP A 80 -3.68 -1.83 11.88
N TYR A 81 -3.61 -2.87 11.04
CA TYR A 81 -3.36 -4.24 11.45
C TYR A 81 -2.29 -4.87 10.56
N TRP A 82 -1.16 -5.23 11.18
CA TRP A 82 -0.04 -5.82 10.44
C TRP A 82 -0.27 -7.33 10.23
N ALA A 83 -0.16 -7.78 8.98
CA ALA A 83 -0.25 -9.17 8.58
C ALA A 83 0.65 -9.43 7.37
N THR A 84 1.26 -10.62 7.32
CA THR A 84 2.00 -11.03 6.11
C THR A 84 1.04 -11.29 4.95
N ASN A 85 1.58 -11.33 3.73
CA ASN A 85 0.78 -11.67 2.54
C ASN A 85 0.09 -13.04 2.68
N ASP A 86 0.72 -13.99 3.36
CA ASP A 86 0.16 -15.34 3.55
C ASP A 86 -1.00 -15.38 4.55
N ASP A 87 -1.02 -14.44 5.50
CA ASP A 87 -2.02 -14.38 6.56
C ASP A 87 -3.06 -13.26 6.39
N ILE A 88 -2.90 -12.41 5.37
CA ILE A 88 -3.71 -11.21 5.20
C ILE A 88 -5.21 -11.53 5.08
N LEU A 89 -5.57 -12.59 4.36
CA LEU A 89 -6.96 -12.99 4.19
C LEU A 89 -7.56 -13.55 5.49
N LYS A 90 -6.77 -14.29 6.27
CA LYS A 90 -7.19 -14.75 7.61
C LYS A 90 -7.41 -13.55 8.53
N ALA A 91 -6.53 -12.56 8.46
CA ALA A 91 -6.67 -11.33 9.24
C ALA A 91 -7.96 -10.58 8.89
N VAL A 92 -8.30 -10.47 7.59
CA VAL A 92 -9.56 -9.86 7.13
C VAL A 92 -10.76 -10.59 7.70
N VAL A 93 -10.82 -11.93 7.60
CA VAL A 93 -11.90 -12.74 8.13
C VAL A 93 -12.07 -12.53 9.63
N ASN A 94 -10.96 -12.54 10.38
CA ASN A 94 -10.99 -12.36 11.82
C ASN A 94 -11.49 -10.98 12.25
N ILE A 95 -11.16 -9.94 11.46
CA ILE A 95 -11.55 -8.56 11.75
C ILE A 95 -13.01 -8.29 11.36
N THR A 96 -13.45 -8.85 10.24
CA THR A 96 -14.81 -8.64 9.73
C THR A 96 -15.83 -9.54 10.36
N CYS A 97 -15.41 -10.67 10.93
CA CYS A 97 -16.28 -11.76 11.39
C CYS A 97 -17.24 -12.24 10.29
N ASP A 98 -16.79 -12.21 9.03
CA ASP A 98 -17.60 -12.58 7.87
C ASP A 98 -17.50 -14.07 7.62
N GLU A 99 -18.57 -14.79 7.95
CA GLU A 99 -18.65 -16.25 7.82
C GLU A 99 -18.63 -16.70 6.34
N GLU A 100 -19.28 -15.95 5.45
CA GLU A 100 -19.30 -16.28 4.01
C GLU A 100 -17.90 -16.15 3.40
N LEU A 101 -17.15 -15.11 3.78
CA LEU A 101 -15.77 -14.94 3.35
C LEU A 101 -14.89 -16.06 3.91
N SER A 102 -15.13 -16.49 5.16
CA SER A 102 -14.41 -17.60 5.79
C SER A 102 -14.60 -18.92 5.05
N GLU A 103 -15.81 -19.22 4.60
CA GLU A 103 -16.11 -20.43 3.83
C GLU A 103 -15.44 -20.40 2.46
N LYS A 104 -15.56 -19.28 1.74
CA LYS A 104 -14.89 -19.11 0.44
C LYS A 104 -13.36 -19.29 0.51
N LEU A 105 -12.73 -18.83 1.59
CA LEU A 105 -11.29 -19.03 1.78
C LEU A 105 -10.92 -20.48 2.06
N LYS A 106 -11.76 -21.23 2.79
CA LYS A 106 -11.54 -22.67 3.00
C LYS A 106 -11.62 -23.44 1.68
N ASP A 107 -12.59 -23.09 0.83
CA ASP A 107 -12.76 -23.73 -0.47
C ASP A 107 -11.58 -23.43 -1.41
N MET A 108 -11.04 -22.24 -1.38
CA MET A 108 -9.84 -21.88 -2.15
C MET A 108 -8.61 -22.68 -1.70
N ASN A 109 -8.40 -22.85 -0.40
CA ASN A 109 -7.27 -23.60 0.15
C ASN A 109 -7.36 -25.11 -0.09
N ASN A 110 -8.58 -25.65 -0.25
CA ASN A 110 -8.78 -27.08 -0.54
C ASN A 110 -8.60 -27.42 -2.03
N ASN A 111 -8.51 -26.41 -2.91
CA ASN A 111 -8.35 -26.57 -4.36
C ASN A 111 -6.93 -26.25 -4.86
N LEU A 112 -5.98 -25.99 -3.96
CA LEU A 112 -4.55 -25.81 -4.22
C LEU A 112 -3.76 -27.05 -3.77
#